data_9fd85ead783fdc22bc1c878e8492a74d
#
_entry.id   9fd85ead783fdc22bc1c878e8492a74d
#
_cell.length_a   1.000
_cell.length_b   1.000
_cell.length_c   1.000
_cell.angle_alpha   90.00
_cell.angle_beta   90.00
_cell.angle_gamma   90.00
#
_symmetry.space_group_name_H-M   'P 1'
#
loop_
_entity.id
_entity.type
_entity.pdbx_description
1 polymer ?
#
loop_
_entity_poly.entity_id
_entity_poly.type
_entity_poly.pdbx_seq_one_letter_code
_entity_poly.pdbx_strand_id
1 'polypeptide(L)'
;MNLIELDGALRKLRLSGMADVLETRLRQAQSEKMAPIDLVSVLVSDELLRRQDRLFARRHKLARFRDPDRSLDSFDFDFNKKMNRPLVYELATARFVAQREDVLFLGPPGTGKSHLAQAIGRTAIQQGYRVIYREAHTLIEELADSTLDGTRKDYLAELAAVPLLIVDDLGMRKLPHTAAEDLLELIMRRYERASTLLTSNRPVDDWGKLLGDTAAVTALLDRLLHHAHVLKCGPRSWRTKLHSDLRQEEATR
;
A
#
# COMPACT_ATOMS: atom_id res chain seq x y z
N MET A 1 -27.10 34.91 -15.54
CA MET A 1 -26.38 34.30 -14.37
C MET A 1 -25.05 35.01 -14.27
N ASN A 2 -24.78 35.62 -13.15
CA ASN A 2 -23.50 36.28 -12.89
C ASN A 2 -22.48 35.26 -12.33
N LEU A 3 -21.22 35.68 -12.14
CA LEU A 3 -20.14 34.79 -11.68
C LEU A 3 -20.41 34.15 -10.32
N ILE A 4 -21.02 34.91 -9.40
CA ILE A 4 -21.37 34.43 -8.05
C ILE A 4 -22.47 33.38 -8.11
N GLU A 5 -23.48 33.60 -8.93
CA GLU A 5 -24.56 32.64 -9.15
C GLU A 5 -24.05 31.35 -9.81
N LEU A 6 -23.10 31.47 -10.75
CA LEU A 6 -22.49 30.33 -11.42
C LEU A 6 -21.63 29.51 -10.44
N ASP A 7 -20.79 30.15 -9.61
CA ASP A 7 -20.03 29.48 -8.54
C ASP A 7 -20.98 28.74 -7.61
N GLY A 8 -22.04 29.39 -7.14
CA GLY A 8 -23.04 28.77 -6.29
C GLY A 8 -23.76 27.58 -6.94
N ALA A 9 -24.07 27.66 -8.24
CA ALA A 9 -24.67 26.56 -8.98
C ALA A 9 -23.73 25.36 -9.14
N LEU A 10 -22.46 25.60 -9.46
CA LEU A 10 -21.43 24.55 -9.54
C LEU A 10 -21.26 23.81 -8.21
N ARG A 11 -21.23 24.54 -7.09
CA ARG A 11 -21.15 23.94 -5.75
C ARG A 11 -22.38 23.10 -5.40
N LYS A 12 -23.59 23.56 -5.75
CA LYS A 12 -24.83 22.77 -5.59
C LYS A 12 -24.79 21.48 -6.42
N LEU A 13 -24.20 21.50 -7.61
CA LEU A 13 -23.98 20.34 -8.47
C LEU A 13 -22.78 19.47 -8.01
N ARG A 14 -22.13 19.81 -6.91
CA ARG A 14 -20.92 19.12 -6.40
C ARG A 14 -19.74 19.17 -7.37
N LEU A 15 -19.64 20.21 -8.18
CA LEU A 15 -18.54 20.50 -9.10
C LEU A 15 -17.58 21.53 -8.49
N SER A 16 -17.13 21.26 -7.26
CA SER A 16 -16.35 22.21 -6.48
C SER A 16 -14.92 22.42 -7.02
N GLY A 17 -14.39 21.49 -7.81
CA GLY A 17 -13.11 21.65 -8.52
C GLY A 17 -13.22 22.74 -9.58
N MET A 18 -14.29 22.70 -10.38
CA MET A 18 -14.60 23.76 -11.36
C MET A 18 -14.84 25.10 -10.67
N ALA A 19 -15.64 25.12 -9.59
CA ALA A 19 -15.98 26.34 -8.87
C ALA A 19 -14.72 27.05 -8.31
N ASP A 20 -13.81 26.33 -7.71
CA ASP A 20 -12.62 26.90 -7.08
C ASP A 20 -11.64 27.55 -8.08
N VAL A 21 -11.63 27.12 -9.33
CA VAL A 21 -10.74 27.63 -10.37
C VAL A 21 -11.46 28.48 -11.42
N LEU A 22 -12.78 28.61 -11.34
CA LEU A 22 -13.64 29.25 -12.35
C LEU A 22 -13.13 30.63 -12.79
N GLU A 23 -12.90 31.52 -11.84
CA GLU A 23 -12.47 32.90 -12.13
C GLU A 23 -11.09 32.91 -12.80
N THR A 24 -10.16 32.09 -12.34
CA THR A 24 -8.82 31.98 -12.92
C THR A 24 -8.86 31.48 -14.36
N ARG A 25 -9.69 30.46 -14.63
CA ARG A 25 -9.83 29.88 -15.97
C ARG A 25 -10.56 30.84 -16.93
N LEU A 26 -11.54 31.61 -16.45
CA LEU A 26 -12.18 32.65 -17.26
C LEU A 26 -11.20 33.76 -17.67
N ARG A 27 -10.35 34.23 -16.74
CA ARG A 27 -9.31 35.21 -17.05
C ARG A 27 -8.29 34.64 -18.05
N GLN A 28 -7.87 33.40 -17.87
CA GLN A 28 -6.97 32.72 -18.80
C GLN A 28 -7.61 32.63 -20.20
N ALA A 29 -8.85 32.19 -20.30
CA ALA A 29 -9.55 32.07 -21.57
C ALA A 29 -9.68 33.42 -22.33
N GLN A 30 -9.89 34.51 -21.58
CA GLN A 30 -9.93 35.85 -22.19
C GLN A 30 -8.55 36.28 -22.70
N SER A 31 -7.49 36.08 -21.93
CA SER A 31 -6.12 36.47 -22.31
C SER A 31 -5.59 35.67 -23.50
N GLU A 32 -5.87 34.36 -23.54
CA GLU A 32 -5.39 33.42 -24.56
C GLU A 32 -6.36 33.29 -25.76
N LYS A 33 -7.52 33.99 -25.71
CA LYS A 33 -8.58 33.87 -26.73
C LYS A 33 -8.99 32.42 -26.98
N MET A 34 -9.14 31.65 -25.89
CA MET A 34 -9.53 30.23 -25.97
C MET A 34 -10.92 30.07 -26.58
N ALA A 35 -11.12 29.00 -27.36
CA ALA A 35 -12.43 28.62 -27.78
C ALA A 35 -13.30 28.17 -26.58
N PRO A 36 -14.62 28.39 -26.60
CA PRO A 36 -15.52 27.99 -25.50
C PRO A 36 -15.39 26.52 -25.12
N ILE A 37 -15.16 25.63 -26.07
CA ILE A 37 -15.00 24.20 -25.83
C ILE A 37 -13.73 23.91 -25.05
N ASP A 38 -12.64 24.63 -25.30
CA ASP A 38 -11.36 24.45 -24.60
C ASP A 38 -11.49 24.89 -23.15
N LEU A 39 -12.16 26.00 -22.88
CA LEU A 39 -12.45 26.45 -21.52
C LEU A 39 -13.26 25.39 -20.74
N VAL A 40 -14.32 24.85 -21.34
CA VAL A 40 -15.13 23.79 -20.71
C VAL A 40 -14.26 22.54 -20.46
N SER A 41 -13.44 22.16 -21.42
CA SER A 41 -12.56 20.98 -21.30
C SER A 41 -11.55 21.13 -20.15
N VAL A 42 -10.96 22.32 -19.99
CA VAL A 42 -10.03 22.61 -18.89
C VAL A 42 -10.76 22.56 -17.54
N LEU A 43 -11.94 23.19 -17.42
CA LEU A 43 -12.73 23.16 -16.19
C LEU A 43 -13.13 21.73 -15.80
N VAL A 44 -13.56 20.90 -16.76
CA VAL A 44 -13.88 19.49 -16.52
C VAL A 44 -12.65 18.72 -16.07
N SER A 45 -11.49 18.97 -16.68
CA SER A 45 -10.23 18.34 -16.29
C SER A 45 -9.82 18.70 -14.86
N ASP A 46 -9.98 19.96 -14.46
CA ASP A 46 -9.72 20.44 -13.10
C ASP A 46 -10.64 19.72 -12.06
N GLU A 47 -11.92 19.52 -12.40
CA GLU A 47 -12.84 18.77 -11.53
C GLU A 47 -12.46 17.30 -11.40
N LEU A 48 -12.13 16.65 -12.53
CA LEU A 48 -11.71 15.24 -12.53
C LEU A 48 -10.43 15.04 -11.72
N LEU A 49 -9.43 15.90 -11.91
CA LEU A 49 -8.18 15.84 -11.15
C LEU A 49 -8.45 15.98 -9.64
N ARG A 50 -9.25 16.98 -9.24
CA ARG A 50 -9.60 17.17 -7.84
C ARG A 50 -10.34 15.98 -7.23
N ARG A 51 -11.22 15.34 -7.99
CA ARG A 51 -11.91 14.12 -7.53
C ARG A 51 -10.93 12.97 -7.35
N GLN A 52 -10.00 12.81 -8.27
CA GLN A 52 -8.93 11.79 -8.17
C GLN A 52 -8.06 12.04 -6.93
N ASP A 53 -7.61 13.29 -6.70
CA ASP A 53 -6.80 13.64 -5.54
C ASP A 53 -7.52 13.39 -4.22
N ARG A 54 -8.80 13.76 -4.12
CA ARG A 54 -9.62 13.48 -2.93
C ARG A 54 -9.79 11.98 -2.68
N LEU A 55 -10.03 11.22 -3.76
CA LEU A 55 -10.19 9.77 -3.66
C LEU A 55 -8.88 9.11 -3.25
N PHE A 56 -7.76 9.53 -3.83
CA PHE A 56 -6.41 9.10 -3.43
C PHE A 56 -6.16 9.41 -1.96
N ALA A 57 -6.32 10.65 -1.53
CA ALA A 57 -6.09 11.07 -0.15
C ALA A 57 -6.94 10.26 0.85
N ARG A 58 -8.22 10.02 0.53
CA ARG A 58 -9.11 9.20 1.35
C ARG A 58 -8.62 7.75 1.44
N ARG A 59 -8.30 7.12 0.30
CA ARG A 59 -7.82 5.72 0.26
C ARG A 59 -6.48 5.58 0.96
N HIS A 60 -5.58 6.53 0.76
CA HIS A 60 -4.28 6.58 1.39
C HIS A 60 -4.39 6.66 2.93
N LYS A 61 -5.27 7.52 3.44
CA LYS A 61 -5.58 7.61 4.87
C LYS A 61 -6.17 6.30 5.41
N LEU A 62 -7.08 5.67 4.67
CA LEU A 62 -7.72 4.41 5.08
C LEU A 62 -6.76 3.20 5.04
N ALA A 63 -5.73 3.25 4.22
CA ALA A 63 -4.71 2.20 4.17
C ALA A 63 -3.95 2.06 5.48
N ARG A 64 -3.81 3.14 6.26
CA ARG A 64 -3.10 3.19 7.57
C ARG A 64 -1.64 2.76 7.45
N PHE A 65 -0.93 3.25 6.44
CA PHE A 65 0.51 3.02 6.33
C PHE A 65 1.24 3.55 7.57
N ARG A 66 2.25 2.80 8.02
CA ARG A 66 3.12 3.24 9.11
C ARG A 66 3.91 4.49 8.75
N ASP A 67 4.42 4.53 7.52
CA ASP A 67 5.20 5.62 6.92
C ASP A 67 4.51 6.09 5.62
N PRO A 68 3.54 7.01 5.68
CA PRO A 68 2.69 7.37 4.55
C PRO A 68 3.44 8.03 3.38
N ASP A 69 4.63 8.58 3.63
CA ASP A 69 5.43 9.29 2.62
C ASP A 69 6.40 8.39 1.84
N ARG A 70 6.46 7.09 2.16
CA ARG A 70 7.32 6.16 1.45
C ARG A 70 6.93 6.07 -0.03
N SER A 71 7.93 6.27 -0.90
CA SER A 71 7.78 6.17 -2.35
C SER A 71 8.95 5.39 -2.96
N LEU A 72 8.79 4.94 -4.20
CA LEU A 72 9.88 4.28 -4.93
C LEU A 72 11.00 5.26 -5.29
N ASP A 73 10.67 6.54 -5.49
CA ASP A 73 11.65 7.59 -5.83
C ASP A 73 12.62 7.84 -4.67
N SER A 74 12.17 7.62 -3.42
CA SER A 74 13.00 7.77 -2.23
C SER A 74 13.79 6.51 -1.85
N PHE A 75 13.69 5.43 -2.66
CA PHE A 75 14.36 4.17 -2.38
C PHE A 75 15.71 4.07 -3.10
N ASP A 76 16.79 3.88 -2.32
CA ASP A 76 18.14 3.68 -2.87
C ASP A 76 18.36 2.21 -3.29
N PHE A 77 18.18 1.94 -4.58
CA PHE A 77 18.42 0.61 -5.16
C PHE A 77 19.90 0.25 -5.23
N ASP A 78 20.81 1.23 -5.27
CA ASP A 78 22.25 0.98 -5.40
C ASP A 78 22.87 0.45 -4.11
N PHE A 79 22.20 0.67 -2.99
CA PHE A 79 22.62 0.13 -1.71
C PHE A 79 22.59 -1.41 -1.68
N ASN A 80 21.59 -2.04 -2.28
CA ASN A 80 21.45 -3.50 -2.39
C ASN A 80 21.37 -3.92 -3.86
N LYS A 81 22.49 -3.85 -4.59
CA LYS A 81 22.59 -4.12 -6.04
C LYS A 81 22.07 -5.51 -6.47
N LYS A 82 21.99 -6.48 -5.54
CA LYS A 82 21.47 -7.82 -5.81
C LYS A 82 19.94 -7.91 -5.77
N MET A 83 19.26 -6.84 -5.35
CA MET A 83 17.80 -6.79 -5.37
C MET A 83 17.28 -6.79 -6.80
N ASN A 84 16.26 -7.58 -7.08
CA ASN A 84 15.62 -7.63 -8.40
C ASN A 84 14.80 -6.33 -8.64
N ARG A 85 15.50 -5.27 -9.08
CA ARG A 85 14.90 -3.96 -9.38
C ARG A 85 13.80 -4.05 -10.46
N PRO A 86 13.98 -4.79 -11.58
CA PRO A 86 12.90 -4.98 -12.55
C PRO A 86 11.60 -5.50 -11.94
N LEU A 87 11.67 -6.51 -11.08
CA LEU A 87 10.50 -7.05 -10.39
C LEU A 87 9.81 -5.99 -9.51
N VAL A 88 10.58 -5.14 -8.80
CA VAL A 88 9.99 -4.06 -7.99
C VAL A 88 9.20 -3.08 -8.86
N TYR A 89 9.73 -2.69 -10.02
CA TYR A 89 9.01 -1.81 -10.94
C TYR A 89 7.80 -2.49 -11.59
N GLU A 90 7.89 -3.78 -11.88
CA GLU A 90 6.76 -4.57 -12.35
C GLU A 90 5.63 -4.57 -11.31
N LEU A 91 5.94 -4.89 -10.05
CA LEU A 91 4.99 -4.84 -8.94
C LEU A 91 4.39 -3.44 -8.74
N ALA A 92 5.18 -2.38 -8.97
CA ALA A 92 4.70 -1.00 -8.89
C ALA A 92 3.65 -0.64 -9.95
N THR A 93 3.52 -1.42 -11.03
CA THR A 93 2.41 -1.26 -11.98
C THR A 93 1.07 -1.71 -11.41
N ALA A 94 1.05 -2.38 -10.27
CA ALA A 94 -0.11 -2.98 -9.62
C ALA A 94 -0.89 -3.99 -10.50
N ARG A 95 -0.28 -4.53 -11.57
CA ARG A 95 -0.89 -5.58 -12.41
C ARG A 95 -1.19 -6.85 -11.62
N PHE A 96 -0.29 -7.24 -10.70
CA PHE A 96 -0.49 -8.39 -9.82
C PHE A 96 -1.82 -8.29 -9.03
N VAL A 97 -2.27 -7.06 -8.68
CA VAL A 97 -3.56 -6.86 -8.00
C VAL A 97 -4.72 -7.18 -8.92
N ALA A 98 -4.64 -6.78 -10.20
CA ALA A 98 -5.65 -7.14 -11.20
C ALA A 98 -5.69 -8.65 -11.48
N GLN A 99 -4.53 -9.30 -11.46
CA GLN A 99 -4.34 -10.74 -11.69
C GLN A 99 -4.62 -11.58 -10.45
N ARG A 100 -4.82 -10.95 -9.28
CA ARG A 100 -5.04 -11.61 -7.98
C ARG A 100 -3.87 -12.50 -7.57
N GLU A 101 -2.66 -12.07 -7.90
CA GLU A 101 -1.42 -12.72 -7.52
C GLU A 101 -0.90 -12.17 -6.21
N ASP A 102 -0.18 -12.99 -5.47
CA ASP A 102 0.40 -12.62 -4.19
C ASP A 102 1.85 -12.15 -4.34
N VAL A 103 2.36 -11.48 -3.31
CA VAL A 103 3.73 -10.97 -3.28
C VAL A 103 4.38 -11.30 -1.94
N LEU A 104 5.60 -11.83 -1.96
CA LEU A 104 6.34 -12.16 -0.76
C LEU A 104 7.71 -11.49 -0.77
N PHE A 105 7.98 -10.63 0.23
CA PHE A 105 9.28 -10.01 0.43
C PHE A 105 10.02 -10.67 1.58
N LEU A 106 11.16 -11.28 1.29
CA LEU A 106 11.98 -12.02 2.24
C LEU A 106 13.36 -11.40 2.39
N GLY A 107 13.87 -11.33 3.60
CA GLY A 107 15.23 -10.90 3.85
C GLY A 107 15.46 -10.29 5.22
N PRO A 108 16.73 -10.05 5.62
CA PRO A 108 17.07 -9.53 6.93
C PRO A 108 16.40 -8.19 7.28
N PRO A 109 16.35 -7.81 8.56
CA PRO A 109 15.90 -6.48 8.96
C PRO A 109 16.72 -5.37 8.30
N GLY A 110 16.07 -4.22 8.01
CA GLY A 110 16.75 -3.04 7.45
C GLY A 110 17.06 -3.10 5.96
N THR A 111 16.58 -4.12 5.22
CA THR A 111 16.84 -4.27 3.77
C THR A 111 15.83 -3.53 2.87
N GLY A 112 14.87 -2.82 3.46
CA GLY A 112 13.92 -1.99 2.74
C GLY A 112 12.58 -2.67 2.41
N LYS A 113 12.28 -3.88 2.90
CA LYS A 113 11.02 -4.60 2.64
C LYS A 113 9.77 -3.77 2.92
N SER A 114 9.66 -3.25 4.16
CA SER A 114 8.53 -2.42 4.58
C SER A 114 8.42 -1.11 3.78
N HIS A 115 9.55 -0.51 3.38
CA HIS A 115 9.58 0.66 2.51
C HIS A 115 8.96 0.32 1.14
N LEU A 116 9.45 -0.74 0.51
CA LEU A 116 8.95 -1.19 -0.80
C LEU A 116 7.47 -1.61 -0.74
N ALA A 117 7.07 -2.33 0.30
CA ALA A 117 5.68 -2.75 0.48
C ALA A 117 4.73 -1.54 0.56
N GLN A 118 5.08 -0.51 1.34
CA GLN A 118 4.28 0.71 1.46
C GLN A 118 4.32 1.55 0.18
N ALA A 119 5.48 1.66 -0.49
CA ALA A 119 5.60 2.35 -1.76
C ALA A 119 4.75 1.70 -2.87
N ILE A 120 4.76 0.37 -2.98
CA ILE A 120 3.91 -0.38 -3.91
C ILE A 120 2.43 -0.25 -3.53
N GLY A 121 2.08 -0.28 -2.25
CA GLY A 121 0.72 -0.01 -1.79
C GLY A 121 0.24 1.39 -2.19
N ARG A 122 1.11 2.40 -2.09
CA ARG A 122 0.81 3.77 -2.55
C ARG A 122 0.56 3.82 -4.06
N THR A 123 1.41 3.18 -4.88
CA THR A 123 1.19 3.12 -6.33
C THR A 123 -0.09 2.36 -6.68
N ALA A 124 -0.44 1.29 -5.95
CA ALA A 124 -1.72 0.60 -6.12
C ALA A 124 -2.91 1.53 -5.84
N ILE A 125 -2.83 2.41 -4.83
CA ILE A 125 -3.88 3.41 -4.57
C ILE A 125 -3.97 4.42 -5.73
N GLN A 126 -2.85 4.86 -6.29
CA GLN A 126 -2.82 5.74 -7.47
C GLN A 126 -3.50 5.09 -8.68
N GLN A 127 -3.33 3.77 -8.84
CA GLN A 127 -4.02 2.97 -9.87
C GLN A 127 -5.50 2.70 -9.55
N GLY A 128 -6.00 3.23 -8.44
CA GLY A 128 -7.42 3.15 -8.09
C GLY A 128 -7.81 1.99 -7.18
N TYR A 129 -6.88 1.18 -6.70
CA TYR A 129 -7.18 0.08 -5.78
C TYR A 129 -7.36 0.58 -4.34
N ARG A 130 -8.17 -0.14 -3.55
CA ARG A 130 -8.17 -0.01 -2.09
C ARG A 130 -7.07 -0.87 -1.53
N VAL A 131 -6.36 -0.35 -0.52
CA VAL A 131 -5.27 -1.03 0.18
C VAL A 131 -5.55 -0.99 1.68
N ILE A 132 -5.29 -2.08 2.36
CA ILE A 132 -5.19 -2.15 3.83
C ILE A 132 -3.76 -2.58 4.15
N TYR A 133 -3.10 -1.83 5.03
CA TYR A 133 -1.78 -2.17 5.57
C TYR A 133 -1.91 -2.49 7.05
N ARG A 134 -1.29 -3.59 7.49
CA ARG A 134 -1.16 -3.97 8.89
C ARG A 134 0.21 -4.59 9.14
N GLU A 135 0.79 -4.28 10.28
CA GLU A 135 1.88 -5.09 10.80
C GLU A 135 1.31 -6.43 11.29
N ALA A 136 2.03 -7.54 11.06
CA ALA A 136 1.51 -8.88 11.32
C ALA A 136 1.01 -9.07 12.76
N HIS A 137 1.75 -8.52 13.76
CA HIS A 137 1.33 -8.62 15.16
C HIS A 137 0.04 -7.82 15.43
N THR A 138 -0.09 -6.61 14.89
CA THR A 138 -1.32 -5.80 15.03
C THR A 138 -2.51 -6.47 14.37
N LEU A 139 -2.32 -7.08 13.19
CA LEU A 139 -3.37 -7.82 12.51
C LEU A 139 -3.90 -8.97 13.38
N ILE A 140 -3.00 -9.75 14.00
CA ILE A 140 -3.39 -10.87 14.87
C ILE A 140 -4.06 -10.37 16.15
N GLU A 141 -3.57 -9.28 16.74
CA GLU A 141 -4.22 -8.63 17.89
C GLU A 141 -5.63 -8.15 17.53
N GLU A 142 -5.81 -7.43 16.41
CA GLU A 142 -7.13 -6.98 15.93
C GLU A 142 -8.08 -8.16 15.65
N LEU A 143 -7.58 -9.30 15.14
CA LEU A 143 -8.40 -10.51 14.94
C LEU A 143 -8.83 -11.14 16.27
N ALA A 144 -7.93 -11.20 17.26
CA ALA A 144 -8.27 -11.68 18.60
C ALA A 144 -9.31 -10.79 19.29
N ASP A 145 -9.12 -9.47 19.26
CA ASP A 145 -10.05 -8.48 19.83
C ASP A 145 -11.43 -8.58 19.16
N SER A 146 -11.45 -8.70 17.82
CA SER A 146 -12.70 -8.87 17.07
C SER A 146 -13.47 -10.15 17.44
N THR A 147 -12.77 -11.18 17.92
CA THR A 147 -13.38 -12.41 18.44
C THR A 147 -14.08 -12.14 19.77
N LEU A 148 -13.44 -11.37 20.66
CA LEU A 148 -14.02 -10.98 21.95
C LEU A 148 -15.24 -10.07 21.78
N ASP A 149 -15.17 -9.15 20.82
CA ASP A 149 -16.25 -8.19 20.54
C ASP A 149 -17.38 -8.77 19.67
N GLY A 150 -17.24 -10.01 19.18
CA GLY A 150 -18.21 -10.65 18.28
C GLY A 150 -18.24 -10.09 16.85
N THR A 151 -17.26 -9.26 16.47
CA THR A 151 -17.16 -8.60 15.13
C THR A 151 -16.25 -9.33 14.15
N ARG A 152 -15.67 -10.47 14.55
CA ARG A 152 -14.69 -11.23 13.75
C ARG A 152 -15.14 -11.51 12.31
N LYS A 153 -16.40 -11.90 12.14
CA LYS A 153 -16.95 -12.22 10.81
C LYS A 153 -16.88 -11.01 9.87
N ASP A 154 -17.26 -9.84 10.36
CA ASP A 154 -17.29 -8.61 9.56
C ASP A 154 -15.87 -8.10 9.28
N TYR A 155 -14.98 -8.17 10.28
CA TYR A 155 -13.59 -7.80 10.12
C TYR A 155 -12.85 -8.71 9.11
N LEU A 156 -13.01 -10.02 9.21
CA LEU A 156 -12.47 -10.96 8.21
C LEU A 156 -13.06 -10.73 6.82
N ALA A 157 -14.35 -10.38 6.72
CA ALA A 157 -14.98 -10.06 5.44
C ALA A 157 -14.38 -8.77 4.83
N GLU A 158 -14.11 -7.75 5.64
CA GLU A 158 -13.43 -6.53 5.21
C GLU A 158 -12.02 -6.83 4.68
N LEU A 159 -11.21 -7.57 5.46
CA LEU A 159 -9.86 -7.96 5.07
C LEU A 159 -9.85 -8.85 3.81
N ALA A 160 -10.84 -9.74 3.67
CA ALA A 160 -10.96 -10.61 2.51
C ALA A 160 -11.38 -9.88 1.23
N ALA A 161 -12.18 -8.80 1.36
CA ALA A 161 -12.74 -8.06 0.22
C ALA A 161 -11.83 -6.94 -0.31
N VAL A 162 -10.78 -6.54 0.42
CA VAL A 162 -9.87 -5.48 -0.04
C VAL A 162 -8.99 -6.01 -1.19
N PRO A 163 -8.87 -5.29 -2.32
CA PRO A 163 -8.06 -5.75 -3.46
C PRO A 163 -6.60 -6.05 -3.10
N LEU A 164 -5.97 -5.24 -2.26
CA LEU A 164 -4.61 -5.48 -1.78
C LEU A 164 -4.55 -5.36 -0.25
N LEU A 165 -4.16 -6.46 0.39
CA LEU A 165 -3.80 -6.50 1.80
C LEU A 165 -2.28 -6.58 1.93
N ILE A 166 -1.69 -5.68 2.71
CA ILE A 166 -0.26 -5.70 3.04
C ILE A 166 -0.12 -6.14 4.49
N VAL A 167 0.56 -7.28 4.69
CA VAL A 167 0.91 -7.81 6.02
C VAL A 167 2.41 -7.65 6.19
N ASP A 168 2.82 -6.69 7.02
CA ASP A 168 4.23 -6.32 7.16
C ASP A 168 4.86 -6.89 8.42
N ASP A 169 6.17 -7.12 8.37
CA ASP A 169 7.03 -7.53 9.48
C ASP A 169 6.62 -8.87 10.16
N LEU A 170 6.19 -9.88 9.37
CA LEU A 170 5.96 -11.23 9.90
C LEU A 170 7.27 -11.81 10.46
N GLY A 171 7.23 -12.23 11.72
CA GLY A 171 8.37 -12.84 12.42
C GLY A 171 9.25 -11.87 13.19
N MET A 172 8.88 -10.60 13.32
CA MET A 172 9.57 -9.62 14.18
C MET A 172 9.27 -9.82 15.66
N ARG A 173 8.07 -10.26 16.00
CA ARG A 173 7.63 -10.52 17.38
C ARG A 173 7.11 -11.94 17.49
N LYS A 174 7.12 -12.49 18.70
CA LYS A 174 6.44 -13.75 19.00
C LYS A 174 4.93 -13.52 18.84
N LEU A 175 4.29 -14.39 18.09
CA LEU A 175 2.86 -14.36 17.85
C LEU A 175 2.16 -15.40 18.76
N PRO A 176 0.86 -15.24 19.07
CA PRO A 176 0.09 -16.22 19.82
C PRO A 176 -0.05 -17.52 19.01
N HIS A 177 -0.39 -18.62 19.68
CA HIS A 177 -0.53 -19.95 19.04
C HIS A 177 -1.61 -20.02 17.98
N THR A 178 -2.64 -19.17 18.06
CA THR A 178 -3.74 -19.10 17.07
C THR A 178 -3.33 -18.37 15.78
N ALA A 179 -2.18 -17.69 15.76
CA ALA A 179 -1.76 -16.86 14.64
C ALA A 179 -1.64 -17.62 13.31
N ALA A 180 -1.23 -18.90 13.36
CA ALA A 180 -1.14 -19.74 12.18
C ALA A 180 -2.52 -19.99 11.55
N GLU A 181 -3.50 -20.34 12.39
CA GLU A 181 -4.89 -20.60 11.97
C GLU A 181 -5.55 -19.32 11.48
N ASP A 182 -5.36 -18.20 12.18
CA ASP A 182 -5.90 -16.89 11.81
C ASP A 182 -5.38 -16.43 10.45
N LEU A 183 -4.07 -16.56 10.22
CA LEU A 183 -3.46 -16.23 8.93
C LEU A 183 -3.90 -17.20 7.84
N LEU A 184 -3.97 -18.49 8.13
CA LEU A 184 -4.47 -19.49 7.18
C LEU A 184 -5.91 -19.17 6.76
N GLU A 185 -6.82 -18.92 7.71
CA GLU A 185 -8.20 -18.56 7.41
C GLU A 185 -8.28 -17.33 6.50
N LEU A 186 -7.48 -16.30 6.80
CA LEU A 186 -7.45 -15.07 6.01
C LEU A 186 -6.93 -15.34 4.59
N ILE A 187 -5.82 -16.05 4.43
CA ILE A 187 -5.24 -16.38 3.12
C ILE A 187 -6.21 -17.25 2.31
N MET A 188 -6.85 -18.26 2.92
CA MET A 188 -7.85 -19.09 2.25
C MET A 188 -9.05 -18.28 1.72
N ARG A 189 -9.51 -17.27 2.46
CA ARG A 189 -10.58 -16.37 2.00
C ARG A 189 -10.17 -15.48 0.85
N ARG A 190 -8.87 -15.16 0.74
CA ARG A 190 -8.30 -14.27 -0.27
C ARG A 190 -7.78 -15.01 -1.50
N TYR A 191 -7.45 -16.28 -1.35
CA TYR A 191 -6.88 -17.11 -2.41
C TYR A 191 -7.68 -17.02 -3.73
N GLU A 192 -7.02 -16.64 -4.82
CA GLU A 192 -7.56 -16.40 -6.17
C GLU A 192 -8.65 -15.30 -6.25
N ARG A 193 -8.89 -14.55 -5.17
CA ARG A 193 -9.91 -13.49 -5.11
C ARG A 193 -9.34 -12.11 -4.94
N ALA A 194 -8.26 -11.98 -4.20
CA ALA A 194 -7.61 -10.71 -3.89
C ALA A 194 -6.14 -10.94 -3.55
N SER A 195 -5.29 -9.94 -3.79
CA SER A 195 -3.84 -10.04 -3.61
C SER A 195 -3.40 -9.74 -2.19
N THR A 196 -2.44 -10.52 -1.71
CA THR A 196 -1.75 -10.28 -0.45
C THR A 196 -0.27 -9.99 -0.70
N LEU A 197 0.24 -8.89 -0.15
CA LEU A 197 1.68 -8.61 -0.09
C LEU A 197 2.14 -8.85 1.34
N LEU A 198 3.02 -9.82 1.53
CA LEU A 198 3.54 -10.17 2.84
C LEU A 198 5.03 -9.92 2.92
N THR A 199 5.51 -9.32 4.02
CA THR A 199 6.95 -9.17 4.26
C THR A 199 7.38 -9.99 5.47
N SER A 200 8.54 -10.65 5.39
CA SER A 200 9.08 -11.40 6.50
C SER A 200 10.59 -11.23 6.63
N ASN A 201 11.04 -11.19 7.87
CA ASN A 201 12.47 -11.21 8.23
C ASN A 201 13.01 -12.64 8.40
N ARG A 202 12.12 -13.63 8.35
CA ARG A 202 12.44 -15.05 8.47
C ARG A 202 12.29 -15.75 7.12
N PRO A 203 13.16 -16.72 6.81
CA PRO A 203 12.92 -17.65 5.70
C PRO A 203 11.60 -18.38 5.90
N VAL A 204 10.95 -18.77 4.82
CA VAL A 204 9.66 -19.49 4.87
C VAL A 204 9.78 -20.82 5.63
N ASP A 205 10.94 -21.47 5.56
CA ASP A 205 11.23 -22.74 6.26
C ASP A 205 11.15 -22.61 7.80
N ASP A 206 11.33 -21.39 8.32
CA ASP A 206 11.26 -21.12 9.77
C ASP A 206 9.82 -20.79 10.24
N TRP A 207 8.87 -20.61 9.34
CA TRP A 207 7.52 -20.14 9.70
C TRP A 207 6.74 -21.17 10.53
N GLY A 208 6.97 -22.48 10.29
CA GLY A 208 6.37 -23.54 11.11
C GLY A 208 6.76 -23.42 12.58
N LYS A 209 8.06 -23.13 12.85
CA LYS A 209 8.54 -22.88 14.22
C LYS A 209 8.07 -21.55 14.79
N LEU A 210 7.98 -20.52 13.95
CA LEU A 210 7.58 -19.18 14.34
C LEU A 210 6.12 -19.12 14.79
N LEU A 211 5.24 -19.76 14.03
CA LEU A 211 3.79 -19.74 14.23
C LEU A 211 3.27 -20.91 15.09
N GLY A 212 4.13 -21.90 15.37
CA GLY A 212 3.81 -23.01 16.28
C GLY A 212 2.92 -24.11 15.70
N ASP A 213 2.46 -23.98 14.45
CA ASP A 213 1.64 -24.98 13.75
C ASP A 213 2.18 -25.23 12.34
N THR A 214 2.91 -26.31 12.17
CA THR A 214 3.55 -26.67 10.91
C THR A 214 2.51 -27.05 9.84
N ALA A 215 1.39 -27.68 10.21
CA ALA A 215 0.37 -28.10 9.27
C ALA A 215 -0.38 -26.89 8.70
N ALA A 216 -0.83 -25.97 9.55
CA ALA A 216 -1.47 -24.72 9.14
C ALA A 216 -0.53 -23.87 8.26
N VAL A 217 0.75 -23.77 8.64
CA VAL A 217 1.76 -23.02 7.87
C VAL A 217 2.03 -23.66 6.52
N THR A 218 2.08 -24.99 6.42
CA THR A 218 2.24 -25.69 5.13
C THR A 218 1.06 -25.38 4.20
N ALA A 219 -0.17 -25.46 4.71
CA ALA A 219 -1.37 -25.15 3.93
C ALA A 219 -1.42 -23.67 3.51
N LEU A 220 -0.98 -22.75 4.39
CA LEU A 220 -0.88 -21.32 4.11
C LEU A 220 0.13 -21.06 3.00
N LEU A 221 1.33 -21.64 3.08
CA LEU A 221 2.39 -21.45 2.09
C LEU A 221 2.02 -22.04 0.74
N ASP A 222 1.36 -23.19 0.71
CA ASP A 222 0.87 -23.81 -0.53
C ASP A 222 -0.06 -22.83 -1.29
N ARG A 223 -0.94 -22.13 -0.60
CA ARG A 223 -1.84 -21.14 -1.22
C ARG A 223 -1.13 -19.85 -1.57
N LEU A 224 -0.36 -19.28 -0.62
CA LEU A 224 0.33 -18.00 -0.79
C LEU A 224 1.37 -18.06 -1.92
N LEU A 225 2.05 -19.19 -2.11
CA LEU A 225 3.12 -19.33 -3.12
C LEU A 225 2.62 -19.81 -4.48
N HIS A 226 1.37 -20.25 -4.59
CA HIS A 226 0.84 -20.81 -5.85
C HIS A 226 0.95 -19.83 -7.03
N HIS A 227 0.64 -18.55 -6.80
CA HIS A 227 0.73 -17.47 -7.79
C HIS A 227 1.46 -16.26 -7.18
N ALA A 228 2.66 -16.49 -6.59
CA ALA A 228 3.36 -15.42 -5.89
C ALA A 228 4.61 -14.92 -6.60
N HIS A 229 4.81 -13.63 -6.54
CA HIS A 229 6.08 -12.97 -6.84
C HIS A 229 6.94 -12.95 -5.56
N VAL A 230 8.11 -13.58 -5.60
CA VAL A 230 9.02 -13.62 -4.45
C VAL A 230 10.21 -12.69 -4.67
N LEU A 231 10.32 -11.65 -3.85
CA LEU A 231 11.45 -10.71 -3.84
C LEU A 231 12.38 -11.02 -2.66
N LYS A 232 13.62 -11.40 -2.94
CA LYS A 232 14.67 -11.53 -1.94
C LYS A 232 15.35 -10.18 -1.73
N CYS A 233 15.23 -9.62 -0.51
CA CYS A 233 15.78 -8.34 -0.10
C CYS A 233 17.05 -8.51 0.73
N GLY A 234 18.08 -7.75 0.45
CA GLY A 234 19.32 -7.80 1.20
C GLY A 234 20.54 -8.13 0.35
N PRO A 235 21.69 -8.46 0.96
CA PRO A 235 21.90 -8.76 2.40
C PRO A 235 22.14 -7.53 3.31
N ARG A 236 22.41 -6.34 2.74
CA ARG A 236 22.86 -5.17 3.52
C ARG A 236 21.71 -4.48 4.24
N SER A 237 21.92 -4.12 5.51
CA SER A 237 20.97 -3.32 6.29
C SER A 237 21.29 -1.83 6.17
N TRP A 238 20.33 -1.04 5.69
CA TRP A 238 20.42 0.43 5.62
C TRP A 238 20.57 1.05 7.01
N ARG A 239 19.90 0.51 8.02
CA ARG A 239 19.96 1.01 9.39
C ARG A 239 21.37 0.90 9.97
N THR A 240 22.10 -0.18 9.67
CA THR A 240 23.48 -0.38 10.12
C THR A 240 24.43 0.60 9.44
N LYS A 241 24.20 0.94 8.16
CA LYS A 241 24.98 1.95 7.44
C LYS A 241 24.85 3.32 8.11
N LEU A 242 23.63 3.78 8.35
CA LEU A 242 23.40 5.07 9.02
C LEU A 242 24.11 5.16 10.38
N HIS A 243 24.13 4.07 11.15
CA HIS A 243 24.86 4.02 12.43
C HIS A 243 26.37 4.12 12.27
N SER A 244 26.93 3.51 11.22
CA SER A 244 28.38 3.60 10.96
C SER A 244 28.79 4.99 10.49
N ASP A 245 27.96 5.60 9.63
CA ASP A 245 28.22 6.94 9.08
C ASP A 245 28.17 8.01 10.20
N LEU A 246 27.17 7.95 11.10
CA LEU A 246 27.07 8.84 12.27
C LEU A 246 28.26 8.72 13.23
N ARG A 247 28.74 7.49 13.51
CA ARG A 247 29.93 7.28 14.35
C ARG A 247 31.23 7.81 13.72
N GLN A 248 31.33 7.77 12.39
CA GLN A 248 32.48 8.35 11.68
C GLN A 248 32.47 9.88 11.72
N GLU A 249 31.29 10.50 11.62
CA GLU A 249 31.14 11.95 11.74
C GLU A 249 31.43 12.45 13.17
N GLU A 250 31.03 11.72 14.19
CA GLU A 250 31.35 12.03 15.60
C GLU A 250 32.84 11.86 15.92
N ALA A 251 33.52 10.90 15.29
CA ALA A 251 34.96 10.66 15.48
C ALA A 251 35.85 11.66 14.74
N THR A 252 35.29 12.43 13.80
CA THR A 252 36.01 13.41 12.98
C THR A 252 35.80 14.86 13.48
N ARG A 253 35.01 15.06 14.52
CA ARG A 253 34.84 16.33 15.28
C ARG A 253 35.64 16.31 16.55
#